data_a0ce204af6916489bcaf97111327252c
#
_entry.id   a0ce204af6916489bcaf97111327252c
#
_cell.length_a   1.000
_cell.length_b   1.000
_cell.length_c   1.000
_cell.angle_alpha   90.00
_cell.angle_beta   90.00
_cell.angle_gamma   90.00
#
_symmetry.space_group_name_H-M   'P 1'
#
loop_
_entity.id
_entity.type
_entity.pdbx_description
1 polymer ?
#
loop_
_entity_poly.entity_id
_entity_poly.type
_entity_poly.pdbx_seq_one_letter_code
_entity_poly.pdbx_strand_id
1 'polypeptide(L)'
;MYKRQDVEIQIWMDRPDRVNCEVISPTGETSKLLQVSSYSFLTGLYDFEQTEYLLVTNYPTTFSGQQQIIINLKNVKKGIWKIKLIGVDINSGIYNAYLSNRVFLKPGTRFRESNPEKTINYPATYEDVISVGAYDTINGTIWPTSSRGPTIDYIPAPDIVAPGVNIIAPYPGEKYARISGTAPAAAYVTGSLALFLQYVLVENRYPKKAFTQSMVTYLKAGATRFDNTSYPNSALGLSLIHI
;
A
#
# COMPACT_ATOMS: atom_id res chain seq x y z
N MET A 1 -24.93 -8.72 -19.52
CA MET A 1 -23.61 -8.53 -20.17
C MET A 1 -22.59 -8.24 -19.06
N TYR A 2 -21.72 -9.18 -18.71
CA TYR A 2 -20.70 -8.96 -17.68
C TYR A 2 -19.68 -7.98 -18.22
N LYS A 3 -19.63 -6.76 -17.70
CA LYS A 3 -18.57 -5.80 -18.04
C LYS A 3 -17.25 -6.45 -17.65
N ARG A 4 -16.34 -6.59 -18.60
CA ARG A 4 -14.96 -7.00 -18.38
C ARG A 4 -14.25 -5.87 -17.62
N GLN A 5 -13.12 -6.17 -17.01
CA GLN A 5 -12.31 -5.18 -16.30
C GLN A 5 -10.90 -5.16 -16.85
N ASP A 6 -10.21 -4.06 -16.64
CA ASP A 6 -8.77 -3.99 -16.83
C ASP A 6 -8.09 -4.24 -15.49
N VAL A 7 -6.95 -4.91 -15.53
CA VAL A 7 -6.17 -5.28 -14.33
C VAL A 7 -4.73 -4.90 -14.56
N GLU A 8 -4.17 -4.13 -13.65
CA GLU A 8 -2.74 -3.86 -13.59
C GLU A 8 -2.13 -4.57 -12.39
N ILE A 9 -0.98 -5.22 -12.62
CA ILE A 9 -0.18 -5.86 -11.59
C ILE A 9 1.24 -5.32 -11.72
N GLN A 10 1.81 -4.88 -10.62
CA GLN A 10 3.20 -4.46 -10.53
C GLN A 10 3.98 -5.44 -9.67
N ILE A 11 5.12 -5.89 -10.16
CA ILE A 11 6.02 -6.81 -9.45
C ILE A 11 7.38 -6.14 -9.32
N TRP A 12 7.90 -6.15 -8.12
CA TRP A 12 9.20 -5.59 -7.76
C TRP A 12 10.08 -6.69 -7.19
N MET A 13 11.24 -6.90 -7.80
CA MET A 13 12.25 -7.85 -7.32
C MET A 13 13.29 -7.12 -6.50
N ASP A 14 13.65 -7.68 -5.33
CA ASP A 14 14.74 -7.13 -4.53
C ASP A 14 16.08 -7.34 -5.24
N ARG A 15 16.99 -6.38 -5.09
CA ARG A 15 18.34 -6.47 -5.69
C ARG A 15 19.18 -7.56 -5.04
N PRO A 16 20.04 -8.24 -5.78
CA PRO A 16 20.35 -8.11 -7.22
C PRO A 16 19.49 -9.01 -8.13
N ASP A 17 18.41 -9.55 -7.61
CA ASP A 17 17.62 -10.60 -8.29
C ASP A 17 17.00 -10.12 -9.61
N ARG A 18 16.99 -11.01 -10.60
CA ARG A 18 16.44 -10.76 -11.93
C ARG A 18 15.62 -11.95 -12.40
N VAL A 19 14.48 -11.67 -12.99
CA VAL A 19 13.57 -12.68 -13.50
C VAL A 19 13.03 -12.32 -14.88
N ASN A 20 12.74 -13.34 -15.68
CA ASN A 20 11.86 -13.24 -16.82
C ASN A 20 10.42 -13.51 -16.39
N CYS A 21 9.44 -13.05 -17.16
CA CYS A 21 8.03 -13.18 -16.82
C CYS A 21 7.19 -13.72 -17.97
N GLU A 22 6.27 -14.61 -17.65
CA GLU A 22 5.20 -15.09 -18.52
C GLU A 22 3.87 -14.99 -17.78
N VAL A 23 2.79 -14.73 -18.50
CA VAL A 23 1.43 -14.74 -17.96
C VAL A 23 0.63 -15.83 -18.67
N ILE A 24 -0.05 -16.66 -17.89
CA ILE A 24 -0.81 -17.81 -18.37
C ILE A 24 -2.30 -17.54 -18.12
N SER A 25 -3.09 -17.64 -19.17
CA SER A 25 -4.54 -17.43 -19.13
C SER A 25 -5.28 -18.59 -18.42
N PRO A 26 -6.56 -18.42 -18.10
CA PRO A 26 -7.37 -19.48 -17.50
C PRO A 26 -7.51 -20.75 -18.37
N THR A 27 -7.42 -20.63 -19.69
CA THR A 27 -7.45 -21.78 -20.61
C THR A 27 -6.09 -22.41 -20.84
N GLY A 28 -5.01 -21.82 -20.30
CA GLY A 28 -3.64 -22.33 -20.40
C GLY A 28 -2.83 -21.69 -21.52
N GLU A 29 -3.37 -20.71 -22.25
CA GLU A 29 -2.62 -19.97 -23.25
C GLU A 29 -1.57 -19.09 -22.54
N THR A 30 -0.33 -19.10 -23.06
CA THR A 30 0.82 -18.42 -22.44
C THR A 30 1.22 -17.19 -23.26
N SER A 31 1.52 -16.08 -22.60
CA SER A 31 2.10 -14.91 -23.25
C SER A 31 3.49 -15.23 -23.83
N LYS A 32 4.00 -14.36 -24.68
CA LYS A 32 5.43 -14.36 -25.02
C LYS A 32 6.26 -14.12 -23.77
N LEU A 33 7.48 -14.71 -23.72
CA LEU A 33 8.41 -14.53 -22.62
C LEU A 33 8.95 -13.10 -22.60
N LEU A 34 8.62 -12.36 -21.54
CA LEU A 34 9.23 -11.07 -21.25
C LEU A 34 10.59 -11.29 -20.63
N GLN A 35 11.65 -11.00 -21.37
CA GLN A 35 13.03 -11.11 -20.88
C GLN A 35 13.46 -9.85 -20.14
N VAL A 36 14.21 -10.00 -19.04
CA VAL A 36 14.78 -8.87 -18.29
C VAL A 36 15.70 -8.06 -19.18
N SER A 37 15.53 -6.73 -19.14
CA SER A 37 16.37 -5.77 -19.87
C SER A 37 16.27 -4.37 -19.20
N SER A 38 17.07 -3.43 -19.67
CA SER A 38 17.01 -2.04 -19.21
C SER A 38 15.63 -1.41 -19.41
N TYR A 39 14.99 -1.71 -20.53
CA TYR A 39 13.59 -1.43 -20.83
C TYR A 39 13.12 -2.33 -21.97
N SER A 40 12.06 -3.06 -21.78
CA SER A 40 11.43 -3.88 -22.81
C SER A 40 9.94 -3.98 -22.57
N PHE A 41 9.18 -4.13 -23.65
CA PHE A 41 7.75 -4.39 -23.56
C PHE A 41 7.31 -5.42 -24.60
N LEU A 42 6.24 -6.12 -24.28
CA LEU A 42 5.58 -7.08 -25.17
C LEU A 42 4.07 -6.82 -25.14
N THR A 43 3.46 -6.91 -26.31
CA THR A 43 2.00 -6.85 -26.45
C THR A 43 1.49 -8.12 -27.13
N GLY A 44 0.26 -8.46 -26.86
CA GLY A 44 -0.41 -9.58 -27.52
C GLY A 44 -1.87 -9.72 -27.08
N LEU A 45 -2.48 -10.79 -27.59
CA LEU A 45 -3.87 -11.12 -27.35
C LEU A 45 -3.93 -12.60 -26.95
N TYR A 46 -4.72 -12.92 -25.94
CA TYR A 46 -5.13 -14.27 -25.63
C TYR A 46 -6.39 -14.57 -26.43
N ASP A 47 -6.28 -15.46 -27.41
CA ASP A 47 -7.33 -15.70 -28.39
C ASP A 47 -8.62 -16.25 -27.78
N PHE A 48 -8.51 -17.16 -26.80
CA PHE A 48 -9.68 -17.74 -26.15
C PHE A 48 -10.36 -16.78 -25.17
N GLU A 49 -9.60 -15.97 -24.46
CA GLU A 49 -10.14 -14.98 -23.53
C GLU A 49 -10.51 -13.66 -24.19
N GLN A 50 -10.00 -13.37 -25.37
CA GLN A 50 -10.09 -12.05 -26.00
C GLN A 50 -9.61 -10.96 -25.04
N THR A 51 -8.50 -11.26 -24.32
CA THR A 51 -7.85 -10.39 -23.37
C THR A 51 -6.53 -9.90 -23.93
N GLU A 52 -6.40 -8.60 -24.10
CA GLU A 52 -5.14 -7.98 -24.53
C GLU A 52 -4.17 -7.90 -23.37
N TYR A 53 -2.88 -8.09 -23.63
CA TYR A 53 -1.84 -7.88 -22.63
C TYR A 53 -0.76 -6.91 -23.11
N LEU A 54 -0.26 -6.14 -22.16
CA LEU A 54 0.99 -5.38 -22.24
C LEU A 54 1.84 -5.77 -21.05
N LEU A 55 3.00 -6.37 -21.31
CA LEU A 55 4.00 -6.71 -20.30
C LEU A 55 5.18 -5.74 -20.48
N VAL A 56 5.64 -5.12 -19.40
CA VAL A 56 6.78 -4.20 -19.41
C VAL A 56 7.78 -4.63 -18.35
N THR A 57 9.07 -4.60 -18.66
CA THR A 57 10.14 -4.73 -17.66
C THR A 57 11.11 -3.57 -17.74
N ASN A 58 11.61 -3.19 -16.58
CA ASN A 58 12.62 -2.15 -16.41
C ASN A 58 13.64 -2.58 -15.35
N TYR A 59 14.91 -2.71 -15.73
CA TYR A 59 16.00 -3.09 -14.84
C TYR A 59 17.34 -2.53 -15.29
N PRO A 60 18.10 -1.85 -14.41
CA PRO A 60 17.66 -1.37 -13.10
C PRO A 60 16.72 -0.18 -13.22
N THR A 61 15.76 -0.06 -12.31
CA THR A 61 14.93 1.16 -12.21
C THR A 61 15.76 2.32 -11.71
N THR A 62 15.52 3.52 -12.22
CA THR A 62 16.34 4.72 -11.96
C THR A 62 16.41 5.06 -10.47
N PHE A 63 15.35 4.87 -9.71
CA PHE A 63 15.27 5.32 -8.32
C PHE A 63 15.70 4.27 -7.31
N SER A 64 15.35 2.99 -7.51
CA SER A 64 15.62 1.93 -6.54
C SER A 64 16.65 0.91 -7.01
N GLY A 65 16.91 0.88 -8.33
CA GLY A 65 17.79 -0.12 -8.96
C GLY A 65 17.21 -1.54 -8.93
N GLN A 66 15.97 -1.71 -8.46
CA GLN A 66 15.23 -2.97 -8.49
C GLN A 66 14.75 -3.30 -9.91
N GLN A 67 14.35 -4.54 -10.15
CA GLN A 67 13.59 -4.86 -11.35
C GLN A 67 12.10 -4.58 -11.10
N GLN A 68 11.49 -3.82 -11.99
CA GLN A 68 10.05 -3.63 -12.05
C GLN A 68 9.49 -4.40 -13.24
N ILE A 69 8.40 -5.13 -13.01
CA ILE A 69 7.58 -5.73 -14.07
C ILE A 69 6.15 -5.19 -13.92
N ILE A 70 5.62 -4.67 -15.02
CA ILE A 70 4.23 -4.17 -15.09
C ILE A 70 3.47 -5.08 -16.05
N ILE A 71 2.36 -5.63 -15.58
CA ILE A 71 1.45 -6.48 -16.33
C ILE A 71 0.11 -5.74 -16.44
N ASN A 72 -0.22 -5.29 -17.63
CA ASN A 72 -1.52 -4.69 -17.94
C ASN A 72 -2.33 -5.66 -18.76
N LEU A 73 -3.47 -6.09 -18.23
CA LEU A 73 -4.44 -6.94 -18.90
C LEU A 73 -5.71 -6.14 -19.16
N LYS A 74 -6.15 -6.05 -20.40
CA LYS A 74 -7.39 -5.38 -20.79
C LYS A 74 -8.48 -6.39 -21.14
N ASN A 75 -9.72 -6.07 -20.81
CA ASN A 75 -10.86 -6.93 -21.05
C ASN A 75 -10.74 -8.32 -20.40
N VAL A 76 -10.25 -8.38 -19.15
CA VAL A 76 -9.94 -9.62 -18.45
C VAL A 76 -11.18 -10.50 -18.29
N LYS A 77 -11.10 -11.74 -18.76
CA LYS A 77 -12.11 -12.78 -18.55
C LYS A 77 -11.95 -13.38 -17.14
N LYS A 78 -13.08 -13.75 -16.55
CA LYS A 78 -13.10 -14.42 -15.24
C LYS A 78 -12.36 -15.77 -15.31
N GLY A 79 -11.52 -16.02 -14.33
CA GLY A 79 -10.76 -17.27 -14.23
C GLY A 79 -9.52 -17.11 -13.37
N ILE A 80 -8.72 -18.16 -13.30
CA ILE A 80 -7.44 -18.17 -12.59
C ILE A 80 -6.34 -17.84 -13.59
N TRP A 81 -5.81 -16.64 -13.49
CA TRP A 81 -4.64 -16.21 -14.22
C TRP A 81 -3.38 -16.55 -13.42
N LYS A 82 -2.33 -17.00 -14.08
CA LYS A 82 -1.07 -17.35 -13.43
C LYS A 82 0.04 -16.45 -13.96
N ILE A 83 0.87 -15.98 -13.06
CA ILE A 83 2.11 -15.25 -13.39
C ILE A 83 3.26 -16.20 -13.08
N LYS A 84 4.11 -16.45 -14.06
CA LYS A 84 5.28 -17.31 -13.93
C LYS A 84 6.52 -16.43 -13.97
N LEU A 85 7.23 -16.38 -12.86
CA LEU A 85 8.54 -15.73 -12.74
C LEU A 85 9.61 -16.78 -12.94
N ILE A 86 10.55 -16.52 -13.84
CA ILE A 86 11.63 -17.45 -14.21
C ILE A 86 12.95 -16.79 -13.85
N GLY A 87 13.64 -17.34 -12.86
CA GLY A 87 14.92 -16.80 -12.38
C GLY A 87 15.98 -16.76 -13.48
N VAL A 88 16.62 -15.62 -13.61
CA VAL A 88 17.81 -15.42 -14.45
C VAL A 88 19.04 -15.35 -13.56
N ASP A 89 18.94 -14.60 -12.47
CA ASP A 89 19.97 -14.47 -11.45
C ASP A 89 19.24 -14.24 -10.12
N ILE A 90 19.32 -15.18 -9.21
CA ILE A 90 18.56 -15.17 -7.96
C ILE A 90 19.50 -15.36 -6.78
N ASN A 91 19.47 -14.37 -5.90
CA ASN A 91 20.20 -14.37 -4.64
C ASN A 91 19.28 -14.54 -3.43
N SER A 92 18.23 -13.73 -3.33
CA SER A 92 17.26 -13.76 -2.23
C SER A 92 15.94 -14.44 -2.58
N GLY A 93 15.50 -14.32 -3.82
CA GLY A 93 14.20 -14.77 -4.28
C GLY A 93 13.02 -13.93 -3.76
N ILE A 94 13.28 -12.79 -3.15
CA ILE A 94 12.25 -11.93 -2.57
C ILE A 94 11.65 -11.04 -3.64
N TYR A 95 10.34 -11.04 -3.73
CA TYR A 95 9.59 -10.12 -4.59
C TYR A 95 8.31 -9.64 -3.91
N ASN A 96 7.83 -8.49 -4.36
CA ASN A 96 6.57 -7.91 -3.93
C ASN A 96 5.68 -7.72 -5.15
N ALA A 97 4.44 -8.21 -5.08
CA ALA A 97 3.47 -8.09 -6.17
C ALA A 97 2.24 -7.32 -5.69
N TYR A 98 1.85 -6.30 -6.44
CA TYR A 98 0.75 -5.41 -6.11
C TYR A 98 -0.31 -5.42 -7.21
N LEU A 99 -1.57 -5.49 -6.81
CA LEU A 99 -2.73 -5.25 -7.67
C LEU A 99 -3.14 -3.78 -7.59
N SER A 100 -3.78 -3.29 -8.63
CA SER A 100 -4.46 -1.99 -8.60
C SER A 100 -5.38 -1.86 -7.39
N ASN A 101 -5.66 -0.62 -6.99
CA ASN A 101 -6.53 -0.36 -5.85
C ASN A 101 -7.89 -1.07 -6.03
N ARG A 102 -8.34 -1.71 -4.94
CA ARG A 102 -9.57 -2.51 -4.90
C ARG A 102 -10.81 -1.76 -5.40
N VAL A 103 -10.85 -0.43 -5.29
CA VAL A 103 -11.96 0.40 -5.78
C VAL A 103 -12.13 0.28 -7.31
N PHE A 104 -11.05 0.04 -8.04
CA PHE A 104 -11.06 -0.13 -9.50
C PHE A 104 -11.24 -1.57 -9.95
N LEU A 105 -11.22 -2.52 -9.01
CA LEU A 105 -11.31 -3.95 -9.29
C LEU A 105 -12.72 -4.48 -8.99
N LYS A 106 -13.14 -5.45 -9.78
CA LYS A 106 -14.39 -6.17 -9.49
C LYS A 106 -14.27 -7.00 -8.21
N PRO A 107 -15.39 -7.17 -7.48
CA PRO A 107 -15.42 -8.04 -6.31
C PRO A 107 -14.85 -9.44 -6.64
N GLY A 108 -13.98 -9.93 -5.78
CA GLY A 108 -13.33 -11.24 -5.95
C GLY A 108 -12.02 -11.24 -6.74
N THR A 109 -11.64 -10.12 -7.39
CA THR A 109 -10.30 -9.99 -8.00
C THR A 109 -9.25 -9.81 -6.91
N ARG A 110 -8.37 -10.79 -6.75
CA ARG A 110 -7.36 -10.84 -5.70
C ARG A 110 -6.26 -11.83 -6.03
N PHE A 111 -5.12 -11.72 -5.40
CA PHE A 111 -4.18 -12.82 -5.34
C PHE A 111 -4.79 -14.00 -4.56
N ARG A 112 -4.45 -15.21 -4.92
CA ARG A 112 -4.91 -16.43 -4.22
C ARG A 112 -4.40 -16.44 -2.78
N GLU A 113 -3.14 -16.10 -2.61
CA GLU A 113 -2.47 -15.94 -1.32
C GLU A 113 -2.02 -14.48 -1.22
N SER A 114 -2.78 -13.67 -0.48
CA SER A 114 -2.47 -12.25 -0.28
C SER A 114 -1.82 -12.04 1.08
N ASN A 115 -0.78 -11.23 1.11
CA ASN A 115 -0.14 -10.78 2.34
C ASN A 115 -0.58 -9.33 2.61
N PRO A 116 -1.05 -9.00 3.83
CA PRO A 116 -1.42 -7.63 4.19
C PRO A 116 -0.22 -6.71 4.44
N GLU A 117 0.98 -7.26 4.57
CA GLU A 117 2.20 -6.50 4.86
C GLU A 117 2.74 -5.78 3.63
N LYS A 118 3.57 -4.74 3.86
CA LYS A 118 4.17 -3.90 2.82
C LYS A 118 3.13 -3.25 1.89
N THR A 119 1.98 -2.85 2.46
CA THR A 119 0.86 -2.27 1.71
C THR A 119 0.71 -0.76 1.89
N ILE A 120 1.65 -0.12 2.61
CA ILE A 120 1.66 1.34 2.77
C ILE A 120 2.04 1.98 1.44
N ASN A 121 1.22 2.93 1.01
CA ASN A 121 1.38 3.62 -0.27
C ASN A 121 2.02 5.01 -0.09
N TYR A 122 2.62 5.51 -1.18
CA TYR A 122 3.04 6.90 -1.26
C TYR A 122 1.82 7.83 -1.05
N PRO A 123 1.97 8.97 -0.34
CA PRO A 123 3.22 9.55 0.20
C PRO A 123 3.62 9.04 1.60
N ALA A 124 2.83 8.16 2.25
CA ALA A 124 3.06 7.70 3.62
C ALA A 124 4.32 6.82 3.81
N THR A 125 5.02 6.51 2.72
CA THR A 125 6.32 5.81 2.75
C THR A 125 7.51 6.75 2.88
N TYR A 126 7.30 8.08 2.86
CA TYR A 126 8.36 9.07 2.94
C TYR A 126 8.72 9.37 4.41
N GLU A 127 10.01 9.53 4.71
CA GLU A 127 10.52 9.62 6.09
C GLU A 127 10.01 10.84 6.88
N ASP A 128 9.77 11.96 6.17
CA ASP A 128 9.33 13.21 6.80
C ASP A 128 7.80 13.34 6.90
N VAL A 129 7.07 12.26 6.63
CA VAL A 129 5.60 12.21 6.69
C VAL A 129 5.17 11.33 7.86
N ILE A 130 4.16 11.78 8.61
CA ILE A 130 3.54 10.96 9.64
C ILE A 130 2.56 10.00 8.97
N SER A 131 2.89 8.72 8.93
CA SER A 131 2.03 7.68 8.41
C SER A 131 1.01 7.22 9.45
N VAL A 132 -0.28 7.26 9.08
CA VAL A 132 -1.38 7.00 10.01
C VAL A 132 -2.21 5.80 9.54
N GLY A 133 -2.29 4.78 10.38
CA GLY A 133 -3.23 3.68 10.23
C GLY A 133 -4.59 3.99 10.87
N ALA A 134 -5.57 3.13 10.62
CA ALA A 134 -6.93 3.29 11.16
C ALA A 134 -7.32 2.14 12.10
N TYR A 135 -8.00 2.48 13.19
CA TYR A 135 -8.61 1.50 14.07
C TYR A 135 -10.09 1.81 14.36
N ASP A 136 -10.81 0.77 14.77
CA ASP A 136 -12.19 0.86 15.21
C ASP A 136 -12.22 1.07 16.74
N THR A 137 -12.70 2.22 17.18
CA THR A 137 -12.79 2.58 18.60
C THR A 137 -13.82 1.75 19.36
N ILE A 138 -14.84 1.22 18.67
CA ILE A 138 -15.91 0.44 19.32
C ILE A 138 -15.40 -0.95 19.65
N ASN A 139 -14.71 -1.57 18.70
CA ASN A 139 -14.24 -2.95 18.82
C ASN A 139 -12.81 -3.05 19.33
N GLY A 140 -12.08 -1.95 19.41
CA GLY A 140 -10.65 -1.93 19.81
C GLY A 140 -9.74 -2.65 18.81
N THR A 141 -10.14 -2.78 17.54
CA THR A 141 -9.41 -3.56 16.54
C THR A 141 -8.89 -2.69 15.41
N ILE A 142 -7.78 -3.11 14.79
CA ILE A 142 -7.29 -2.47 13.56
C ILE A 142 -8.34 -2.63 12.47
N TRP A 143 -8.58 -1.55 11.73
CA TRP A 143 -9.46 -1.60 10.57
C TRP A 143 -8.89 -2.55 9.50
N PRO A 144 -9.67 -3.55 9.04
CA PRO A 144 -9.15 -4.64 8.20
C PRO A 144 -8.49 -4.20 6.89
N THR A 145 -8.88 -3.02 6.37
CA THR A 145 -8.30 -2.47 5.14
C THR A 145 -7.29 -1.35 5.40
N SER A 146 -6.88 -1.14 6.65
CA SER A 146 -5.72 -0.29 6.97
C SER A 146 -4.47 -0.92 6.41
N SER A 147 -3.67 -0.15 5.69
CA SER A 147 -2.38 -0.59 5.17
C SER A 147 -1.42 -0.93 6.31
N ARG A 148 -0.52 -1.87 6.05
CA ARG A 148 0.45 -2.38 7.04
C ARG A 148 1.86 -2.27 6.52
N GLY A 149 2.77 -1.99 7.45
CA GLY A 149 4.20 -1.98 7.21
C GLY A 149 4.85 -3.37 7.23
N PRO A 150 6.18 -3.38 7.27
CA PRO A 150 7.04 -2.21 7.07
C PRO A 150 6.94 -1.66 5.64
N THR A 151 7.60 -0.54 5.34
CA THR A 151 7.78 -0.09 3.95
C THR A 151 8.65 -1.08 3.17
N ILE A 152 8.78 -0.90 1.86
CA ILE A 152 9.67 -1.73 1.03
C ILE A 152 11.11 -1.67 1.55
N ASP A 153 11.55 -0.50 2.02
CA ASP A 153 12.89 -0.29 2.59
C ASP A 153 12.99 -0.71 4.07
N TYR A 154 12.03 -1.49 4.55
CA TYR A 154 11.95 -2.01 5.93
C TYR A 154 11.85 -0.92 7.02
N ILE A 155 11.44 0.30 6.67
CA ILE A 155 11.15 1.35 7.64
C ILE A 155 9.87 0.97 8.40
N PRO A 156 9.87 0.98 9.74
CA PRO A 156 8.68 0.69 10.52
C PRO A 156 7.55 1.70 10.21
N ALA A 157 6.40 1.19 9.82
CA ALA A 157 5.21 1.97 9.49
C ALA A 157 3.93 1.12 9.74
N PRO A 158 2.76 1.73 9.99
CA PRO A 158 2.56 3.17 10.14
C PRO A 158 3.29 3.72 11.38
N ASP A 159 3.41 5.04 11.50
CA ASP A 159 3.97 5.65 12.72
C ASP A 159 3.02 5.47 13.89
N ILE A 160 1.75 5.72 13.66
CA ILE A 160 0.68 5.66 14.68
C ILE A 160 -0.62 5.20 14.04
N VAL A 161 -1.59 4.80 14.86
CA VAL A 161 -2.97 4.58 14.44
C VAL A 161 -3.93 5.51 15.18
N ALA A 162 -5.00 5.90 14.51
CA ALA A 162 -6.02 6.80 15.05
C ALA A 162 -7.44 6.31 14.69
N PRO A 163 -8.49 6.82 15.36
CA PRO A 163 -9.88 6.48 15.04
C PRO A 163 -10.19 6.69 13.57
N GLY A 164 -10.66 5.67 12.88
CA GLY A 164 -10.91 5.72 11.45
C GLY A 164 -12.17 4.98 10.99
N VAL A 165 -13.01 4.48 11.92
CA VAL A 165 -14.20 3.71 11.56
C VAL A 165 -15.47 4.41 12.03
N ASN A 166 -16.45 4.55 11.13
CA ASN A 166 -17.74 5.21 11.37
C ASN A 166 -17.62 6.67 11.86
N ILE A 167 -16.60 7.38 11.40
CA ILE A 167 -16.35 8.76 11.74
C ILE A 167 -17.39 9.66 11.07
N ILE A 168 -18.04 10.52 11.85
CA ILE A 168 -18.96 11.53 11.33
C ILE A 168 -18.17 12.69 10.77
N ALA A 169 -18.35 12.96 9.48
CA ALA A 169 -17.64 14.01 8.76
C ALA A 169 -18.61 14.82 7.87
N PRO A 170 -18.28 16.09 7.57
CA PRO A 170 -19.03 16.89 6.60
C PRO A 170 -19.14 16.19 5.24
N TYR A 171 -20.30 16.30 4.64
CA TYR A 171 -20.61 15.72 3.33
C TYR A 171 -21.26 16.79 2.43
N PRO A 172 -21.07 16.75 1.11
CA PRO A 172 -21.65 17.71 0.18
C PRO A 172 -23.15 17.90 0.38
N GLY A 173 -23.63 19.16 0.24
CA GLY A 173 -25.03 19.54 0.41
C GLY A 173 -25.43 19.79 1.88
N GLU A 174 -24.50 20.37 2.68
CA GLU A 174 -24.75 20.72 4.09
C GLU A 174 -25.18 19.53 4.97
N LYS A 175 -24.64 18.38 4.67
CA LYS A 175 -24.95 17.11 5.35
C LYS A 175 -23.75 16.58 6.09
N TYR A 176 -24.01 15.57 6.93
CA TYR A 176 -22.99 14.76 7.56
C TYR A 176 -23.15 13.30 7.12
N ALA A 177 -22.04 12.60 6.95
CA ALA A 177 -22.02 11.20 6.66
C ALA A 177 -21.05 10.44 7.56
N ARG A 178 -21.29 9.15 7.75
CA ARG A 178 -20.31 8.27 8.40
C ARG A 178 -19.35 7.73 7.36
N ILE A 179 -18.07 7.97 7.59
CA ILE A 179 -16.99 7.49 6.72
C ILE A 179 -16.04 6.58 7.50
N SER A 180 -15.41 5.65 6.80
CA SER A 180 -14.39 4.78 7.38
C SER A 180 -13.17 4.72 6.47
N GLY A 181 -11.98 4.74 7.06
CA GLY A 181 -10.73 4.69 6.32
C GLY A 181 -9.56 5.29 7.07
N THR A 182 -8.40 5.24 6.46
CA THR A 182 -7.19 5.90 6.97
C THR A 182 -7.22 7.42 6.79
N ALA A 183 -7.99 7.94 5.82
CA ALA A 183 -8.15 9.38 5.61
C ALA A 183 -8.79 10.10 6.82
N PRO A 184 -9.94 9.66 7.39
CA PRO A 184 -10.45 10.24 8.62
C PRO A 184 -9.49 10.06 9.80
N ALA A 185 -8.77 8.96 9.90
CA ALA A 185 -7.75 8.75 10.92
C ALA A 185 -6.61 9.79 10.81
N ALA A 186 -6.13 10.06 9.60
CA ALA A 186 -5.13 11.09 9.33
C ALA A 186 -5.66 12.50 9.69
N ALA A 187 -6.94 12.78 9.46
CA ALA A 187 -7.55 14.05 9.85
C ALA A 187 -7.58 14.25 11.37
N TYR A 188 -7.83 13.20 12.16
CA TYR A 188 -7.72 13.25 13.62
C TYR A 188 -6.30 13.61 14.08
N VAL A 189 -5.30 12.96 13.51
CA VAL A 189 -3.89 13.26 13.83
C VAL A 189 -3.54 14.69 13.45
N THR A 190 -4.01 15.16 12.29
CA THR A 190 -3.79 16.55 11.86
C THR A 190 -4.41 17.55 12.84
N GLY A 191 -5.62 17.30 13.32
CA GLY A 191 -6.27 18.12 14.34
C GLY A 191 -5.49 18.14 15.66
N SER A 192 -5.03 16.98 16.13
CA SER A 192 -4.21 16.88 17.34
C SER A 192 -2.88 17.64 17.20
N LEU A 193 -2.25 17.56 16.02
CA LEU A 193 -1.04 18.33 15.73
C LEU A 193 -1.29 19.84 15.69
N ALA A 194 -2.42 20.29 15.18
CA ALA A 194 -2.79 21.71 15.20
C ALA A 194 -2.91 22.23 16.63
N LEU A 195 -3.56 21.50 17.53
CA LEU A 195 -3.64 21.83 18.96
C LEU A 195 -2.25 21.83 19.62
N PHE A 196 -1.42 20.85 19.30
CA PHE A 196 -0.05 20.80 19.79
C PHE A 196 0.78 22.00 19.32
N LEU A 197 0.67 22.38 18.05
CA LEU A 197 1.34 23.55 17.50
C LEU A 197 0.85 24.86 18.17
N GLN A 198 -0.43 24.98 18.43
CA GLN A 198 -0.99 26.10 19.19
C GLN A 198 -0.30 26.20 20.57
N TYR A 199 -0.24 25.10 21.30
CA TYR A 199 0.40 25.05 22.62
C TYR A 199 1.88 25.43 22.58
N VAL A 200 2.62 24.91 21.62
CA VAL A 200 4.08 25.12 21.51
C VAL A 200 4.41 26.52 20.97
N LEU A 201 3.74 26.96 19.90
CA LEU A 201 4.13 28.16 19.16
C LEU A 201 3.39 29.41 19.64
N VAL A 202 2.11 29.32 19.97
CA VAL A 202 1.29 30.45 20.36
C VAL A 202 1.42 30.74 21.86
N GLU A 203 1.33 29.69 22.67
CA GLU A 203 1.46 29.82 24.12
C GLU A 203 2.91 29.86 24.62
N ASN A 204 3.89 29.74 23.72
CA ASN A 204 5.33 29.83 23.99
C ASN A 204 5.80 28.86 25.12
N ARG A 205 5.17 27.71 25.26
CA ARG A 205 5.49 26.73 26.32
C ARG A 205 6.77 25.93 26.04
N TYR A 206 7.27 25.93 24.80
CA TYR A 206 8.48 25.23 24.39
C TYR A 206 9.32 26.09 23.42
N PRO A 207 10.65 25.77 23.28
CA PRO A 207 11.49 26.44 22.30
C PRO A 207 10.90 26.30 20.88
N LYS A 208 10.87 27.39 20.11
CA LYS A 208 10.28 27.47 18.75
C LYS A 208 10.98 26.62 17.69
N LYS A 209 11.73 25.59 18.10
CA LYS A 209 12.45 24.64 17.23
C LYS A 209 11.78 23.27 17.17
N ALA A 210 10.45 23.21 17.35
CA ALA A 210 9.70 21.97 17.21
C ALA A 210 9.36 21.72 15.73
N PHE A 211 10.08 20.82 15.10
CA PHE A 211 9.84 20.40 13.72
C PHE A 211 9.22 19.00 13.69
N THR A 212 8.90 18.51 12.48
CA THR A 212 8.17 17.27 12.22
C THR A 212 8.62 16.10 13.08
N GLN A 213 9.92 15.85 13.20
CA GLN A 213 10.45 14.75 14.02
C GLN A 213 10.13 14.91 15.51
N SER A 214 10.16 16.14 16.05
CA SER A 214 9.78 16.40 17.43
C SER A 214 8.29 16.11 17.66
N MET A 215 7.44 16.54 16.73
CA MET A 215 5.98 16.27 16.78
C MET A 215 5.68 14.77 16.73
N VAL A 216 6.33 14.04 15.83
CA VAL A 216 6.23 12.56 15.77
C VAL A 216 6.63 11.95 17.10
N THR A 217 7.74 12.40 17.69
CA THR A 217 8.23 11.87 18.97
C THR A 217 7.24 12.13 20.11
N TYR A 218 6.64 13.32 20.19
CA TYR A 218 5.63 13.64 21.19
C TYR A 218 4.35 12.82 21.02
N LEU A 219 3.87 12.68 19.78
CA LEU A 219 2.71 11.83 19.50
C LEU A 219 2.97 10.38 19.90
N LYS A 220 4.15 9.86 19.56
CA LYS A 220 4.57 8.49 19.92
C LYS A 220 4.74 8.30 21.43
N ALA A 221 5.25 9.31 22.13
CA ALA A 221 5.42 9.25 23.59
C ALA A 221 4.09 9.33 24.35
N GLY A 222 3.13 10.12 23.84
CA GLY A 222 1.80 10.27 24.44
C GLY A 222 0.78 9.20 24.03
N ALA A 223 1.13 8.31 23.12
CA ALA A 223 0.19 7.34 22.60
C ALA A 223 0.14 6.07 23.48
N THR A 224 -1.07 5.50 23.61
CA THR A 224 -1.32 4.29 24.39
C THR A 224 -0.78 3.06 23.65
N ARG A 225 -0.18 2.14 24.39
CA ARG A 225 0.27 0.84 23.89
C ARG A 225 -0.61 -0.27 24.46
N PHE A 226 -0.93 -1.26 23.63
CA PHE A 226 -1.61 -2.44 24.13
C PHE A 226 -0.65 -3.36 24.88
N ASP A 227 -1.10 -3.86 26.01
CA ASP A 227 -0.39 -4.93 26.71
C ASP A 227 -0.28 -6.18 25.81
N ASN A 228 0.81 -6.91 25.93
CA ASN A 228 1.12 -8.10 25.15
C ASN A 228 1.32 -7.89 23.63
N THR A 229 1.59 -6.67 23.19
CA THR A 229 1.92 -6.37 21.79
C THR A 229 3.35 -5.85 21.69
N SER A 230 4.15 -6.46 20.80
CA SER A 230 5.50 -5.96 20.52
C SER A 230 5.44 -4.72 19.61
N TYR A 231 6.28 -3.75 19.87
CA TYR A 231 6.41 -2.52 19.09
C TYR A 231 7.86 -2.34 18.61
N PRO A 232 8.13 -1.84 17.38
CA PRO A 232 7.13 -1.43 16.38
C PRO A 232 6.32 -2.62 15.85
N ASN A 233 5.04 -2.36 15.52
CA ASN A 233 4.12 -3.35 14.99
C ASN A 233 3.68 -2.96 13.58
N SER A 234 3.65 -3.91 12.64
CA SER A 234 3.33 -3.61 11.23
C SER A 234 1.91 -3.06 11.00
N ALA A 235 0.99 -3.31 11.93
CA ALA A 235 -0.39 -2.85 11.84
C ALA A 235 -0.70 -1.64 12.74
N LEU A 236 -0.06 -1.58 13.93
CA LEU A 236 -0.28 -0.55 14.95
C LEU A 236 0.78 0.56 14.93
N GLY A 237 1.86 0.34 14.19
CA GLY A 237 2.99 1.25 14.21
C GLY A 237 3.73 1.21 15.55
N LEU A 238 4.06 2.37 16.07
CA LEU A 238 4.74 2.52 17.36
C LEU A 238 3.76 2.70 18.53
N SER A 239 2.49 3.04 18.25
CA SER A 239 1.48 3.24 19.29
C SER A 239 0.10 3.65 18.74
N LEU A 240 -0.89 3.74 19.61
CA LEU A 240 -2.27 4.12 19.34
C LEU A 240 -2.56 5.47 19.99
N ILE A 241 -3.08 6.42 19.20
CA ILE A 241 -3.61 7.66 19.77
C ILE A 241 -5.06 7.40 20.20
N HIS A 242 -5.28 7.45 21.49
CA HIS A 242 -6.62 7.48 22.07
C HIS A 242 -6.95 8.95 22.37
N ILE A 243 -7.95 9.49 21.69
CA ILE A 243 -8.48 10.84 21.92
C ILE A 243 -9.84 10.70 22.57
#